data_6b4b434e4039b2e4bfffbe810a6a78a5
#
_entry.id   6b4b434e4039b2e4bfffbe810a6a78a5
#
_cell.length_a   1.000
_cell.length_b   1.000
_cell.length_c   1.000
_cell.angle_alpha   90.00
_cell.angle_beta   90.00
_cell.angle_gamma   90.00
#
_symmetry.space_group_name_H-M   'P 1'
#
loop_
_entity.id
_entity.type
_entity.pdbx_description
1 polymer ?
#
loop_
_entity_poly.entity_id
_entity_poly.type
_entity_poly.pdbx_seq_one_letter_code
_entity_poly.pdbx_strand_id
1 'polypeptide(L)'
;MRKAIVTFCDENYRPGLEVLVASIRRWNQEIEVLVITNMTEEIEGCTFVPASDYNPDCGAWPQIPIYVTEAFGWVEYDRIIVIQPDMIVVGDLNRILNAALPEFGAVPGYGISPPPQHRGMRGFGDGMMIIKPSIEMRDWILDYNGVGGQEATIQYALENQWACELPYTWNMSKRRYRHFGESWNMIKDEIIILHYVGEDKPWMENEDYEYRRLNDVWRSYAAGNPIPLPRSKYEVENEIIL
;
A
#
# COMPACT_ATOMS: atom_id res chain seq x y z
N MET A 1 -18.30 14.11 3.29
CA MET A 1 -17.91 12.76 2.90
C MET A 1 -16.92 12.26 3.94
N ARG A 2 -17.30 11.23 4.72
CA ARG A 2 -16.44 10.61 5.74
C ARG A 2 -15.48 9.63 5.06
N LYS A 3 -14.19 9.81 5.29
CA LYS A 3 -13.12 8.97 4.71
C LYS A 3 -12.23 8.46 5.82
N ALA A 4 -11.67 7.26 5.64
CA ALA A 4 -10.63 6.73 6.50
C ALA A 4 -9.51 6.10 5.66
N ILE A 5 -8.31 6.13 6.22
CA ILE A 5 -7.21 5.28 5.78
C ILE A 5 -7.27 4.01 6.63
N VAL A 6 -7.24 2.86 5.98
CA VAL A 6 -7.25 1.56 6.66
C VAL A 6 -5.99 0.79 6.29
N THR A 7 -5.34 0.25 7.29
CA THR A 7 -4.22 -0.67 7.14
C THR A 7 -4.40 -1.85 8.10
N PHE A 8 -3.53 -2.82 7.98
CA PHE A 8 -3.48 -3.95 8.90
C PHE A 8 -2.03 -4.14 9.32
N CYS A 9 -1.79 -4.68 10.50
CA CYS A 9 -0.43 -4.84 11.00
C CYS A 9 -0.34 -5.97 12.03
N ASP A 10 0.77 -6.67 12.01
CA ASP A 10 1.25 -7.52 13.10
C ASP A 10 2.54 -6.94 13.68
N GLU A 11 3.07 -7.57 14.74
CA GLU A 11 4.30 -7.11 15.41
C GLU A 11 5.52 -7.05 14.47
N ASN A 12 5.59 -7.90 13.43
CA ASN A 12 6.73 -7.92 12.49
C ASN A 12 6.74 -6.66 11.60
N TYR A 13 5.57 -6.09 11.35
CA TYR A 13 5.40 -4.90 10.52
C TYR A 13 5.23 -3.62 11.34
N ARG A 14 5.27 -3.69 12.67
CA ARG A 14 5.15 -2.53 13.57
C ARG A 14 6.07 -1.36 13.18
N PRO A 15 7.39 -1.57 12.90
CA PRO A 15 8.25 -0.44 12.51
C PRO A 15 7.79 0.24 11.22
N GLY A 16 7.27 -0.53 10.26
CA GLY A 16 6.71 -0.01 9.03
C GLY A 16 5.46 0.83 9.30
N LEU A 17 4.55 0.33 10.14
CA LEU A 17 3.33 1.02 10.53
C LEU A 17 3.61 2.36 11.22
N GLU A 18 4.55 2.40 12.16
CA GLU A 18 4.93 3.64 12.88
C GLU A 18 5.38 4.72 11.90
N VAL A 19 6.21 4.36 10.92
CA VAL A 19 6.68 5.30 9.89
C VAL A 19 5.56 5.67 8.92
N LEU A 20 4.70 4.72 8.54
CA LEU A 20 3.52 5.01 7.71
C LEU A 20 2.62 6.05 8.39
N VAL A 21 2.24 5.82 9.66
CA VAL A 21 1.36 6.73 10.41
C VAL A 21 2.01 8.11 10.54
N ALA A 22 3.28 8.18 10.92
CA ALA A 22 4.03 9.44 11.00
C ALA A 22 4.05 10.18 9.65
N SER A 23 4.23 9.46 8.55
CA SER A 23 4.23 10.03 7.21
C SER A 23 2.85 10.56 6.77
N ILE A 24 1.76 9.86 7.15
CA ILE A 24 0.38 10.34 6.93
C ILE A 24 0.15 11.63 7.72
N ARG A 25 0.51 11.63 9.00
CA ARG A 25 0.31 12.78 9.91
C ARG A 25 1.06 14.02 9.47
N ARG A 26 2.17 13.88 8.76
CA ARG A 26 2.89 15.00 8.15
C ARG A 26 2.03 15.78 7.15
N TRP A 27 1.16 15.10 6.41
CA TRP A 27 0.34 15.70 5.36
C TRP A 27 -1.09 15.99 5.80
N ASN A 28 -1.63 15.15 6.69
CA ASN A 28 -3.00 15.31 7.18
C ASN A 28 -3.11 14.83 8.63
N GLN A 29 -3.42 15.78 9.53
CA GLN A 29 -3.52 15.50 10.96
C GLN A 29 -4.88 14.91 11.36
N GLU A 30 -5.92 15.12 10.54
CA GLU A 30 -7.31 14.87 10.93
C GLU A 30 -7.90 13.59 10.34
N ILE A 31 -7.31 13.07 9.23
CA ILE A 31 -7.83 11.85 8.61
C ILE A 31 -7.80 10.68 9.61
N GLU A 32 -8.90 9.96 9.73
CA GLU A 32 -8.94 8.73 10.53
C GLU A 32 -7.99 7.69 9.93
N VAL A 33 -7.08 7.17 10.75
CA VAL A 33 -6.19 6.05 10.41
C VAL A 33 -6.57 4.87 11.30
N LEU A 34 -7.12 3.84 10.70
CA LEU A 34 -7.61 2.65 11.37
C LEU A 34 -6.67 1.48 11.06
N VAL A 35 -6.22 0.80 12.09
CA VAL A 35 -5.28 -0.32 11.98
C VAL A 35 -5.96 -1.59 12.46
N ILE A 36 -6.24 -2.51 11.56
CA ILE A 36 -6.75 -3.84 11.92
C ILE A 36 -5.58 -4.67 12.42
N THR A 37 -5.61 -5.07 13.68
CA THR A 37 -4.43 -5.68 14.32
C THR A 37 -4.80 -6.55 15.54
N ASN A 38 -3.90 -7.44 15.88
CA ASN A 38 -3.90 -8.18 17.15
C ASN A 38 -2.85 -7.62 18.15
N MET A 39 -2.12 -6.56 17.79
CA MET A 39 -1.21 -5.88 18.69
C MET A 39 -1.99 -5.20 19.81
N THR A 40 -1.37 -5.09 20.99
CA THR A 40 -1.98 -4.47 22.17
C THR A 40 -1.41 -3.11 22.51
N GLU A 41 -0.18 -2.83 22.11
CA GLU A 41 0.47 -1.56 22.34
C GLU A 41 0.09 -0.56 21.25
N GLU A 42 -0.63 0.47 21.63
CA GLU A 42 -1.10 1.53 20.73
C GLU A 42 0.05 2.33 20.11
N ILE A 43 -0.19 2.84 18.92
CA ILE A 43 0.68 3.77 18.20
C ILE A 43 -0.03 5.11 18.12
N GLU A 44 0.67 6.18 18.51
CA GLU A 44 0.12 7.53 18.42
C GLU A 44 -0.26 7.89 16.98
N GLY A 45 -1.41 8.51 16.82
CA GLY A 45 -1.89 8.98 15.51
C GLY A 45 -2.73 7.98 14.73
N CYS A 46 -3.04 6.81 15.26
CA CYS A 46 -3.98 5.87 14.67
C CYS A 46 -4.87 5.21 15.75
N THR A 47 -5.92 4.54 15.29
CA THR A 47 -6.84 3.79 16.16
C THR A 47 -6.75 2.31 15.81
N PHE A 48 -6.51 1.48 16.80
CA PHE A 48 -6.49 0.04 16.64
C PHE A 48 -7.90 -0.53 16.61
N VAL A 49 -8.16 -1.37 15.62
CA VAL A 49 -9.39 -2.15 15.48
C VAL A 49 -8.99 -3.62 15.67
N PRO A 50 -9.57 -4.33 16.63
CA PRO A 50 -9.23 -5.73 16.83
C PRO A 50 -9.49 -6.53 15.56
N ALA A 51 -8.50 -7.34 15.14
CA ALA A 51 -8.69 -8.31 14.08
C ALA A 51 -9.58 -9.44 14.61
N SER A 52 -10.76 -9.64 14.00
CA SER A 52 -11.60 -10.80 14.29
C SER A 52 -10.96 -12.05 13.68
N ASP A 53 -11.02 -13.16 14.40
CA ASP A 53 -10.61 -14.49 13.90
C ASP A 53 -9.14 -14.63 13.43
N TYR A 54 -8.22 -13.85 14.04
CA TYR A 54 -6.80 -14.03 13.79
C TYR A 54 -6.35 -15.46 14.10
N ASN A 55 -5.91 -16.18 13.07
CA ASN A 55 -5.33 -17.51 13.23
C ASN A 55 -3.81 -17.46 12.97
N PRO A 56 -2.96 -17.46 14.01
CA PRO A 56 -1.50 -17.37 13.87
C PRO A 56 -0.90 -18.56 13.10
N ASP A 57 -1.61 -19.69 13.03
CA ASP A 57 -1.12 -20.92 12.39
C ASP A 57 -1.21 -20.90 10.85
N CYS A 58 -1.95 -19.96 10.26
CA CYS A 58 -2.06 -19.84 8.79
C CYS A 58 -0.89 -19.12 8.12
N GLY A 59 0.03 -18.57 8.89
CA GLY A 59 1.05 -17.66 8.40
C GLY A 59 0.49 -16.27 8.09
N ALA A 60 1.28 -15.22 8.29
CA ALA A 60 0.79 -13.83 8.20
C ALA A 60 0.26 -13.47 6.80
N TRP A 61 0.88 -13.96 5.75
CA TRP A 61 0.62 -13.51 4.39
C TRP A 61 -0.78 -13.86 3.83
N PRO A 62 -1.35 -15.07 4.01
CA PRO A 62 -2.69 -15.36 3.51
C PRO A 62 -3.83 -14.68 4.30
N GLN A 63 -3.59 -14.30 5.55
CA GLN A 63 -4.63 -13.76 6.45
C GLN A 63 -4.81 -12.25 6.29
N ILE A 64 -3.74 -11.55 6.00
CA ILE A 64 -3.70 -10.10 5.86
C ILE A 64 -4.78 -9.58 4.89
N PRO A 65 -4.95 -10.13 3.69
CA PRO A 65 -6.03 -9.74 2.79
C PRO A 65 -7.44 -10.00 3.36
N ILE A 66 -7.60 -11.03 4.18
CA ILE A 66 -8.90 -11.37 4.79
C ILE A 66 -9.31 -10.31 5.82
N TYR A 67 -8.39 -9.83 6.66
CA TYR A 67 -8.70 -8.81 7.66
C TYR A 67 -9.11 -7.47 7.04
N VAL A 68 -8.43 -7.07 5.97
CA VAL A 68 -8.81 -5.86 5.25
C VAL A 68 -10.21 -5.95 4.68
N THR A 69 -10.67 -7.16 4.33
CA THR A 69 -12.02 -7.40 3.79
C THR A 69 -13.12 -7.03 4.80
N GLU A 70 -12.85 -7.12 6.09
CA GLU A 70 -13.80 -6.65 7.11
C GLU A 70 -14.13 -5.17 6.96
N ALA A 71 -13.12 -4.36 6.68
CA ALA A 71 -13.28 -2.92 6.47
C ALA A 71 -14.17 -2.60 5.25
N PHE A 72 -14.30 -3.53 4.31
CA PHE A 72 -15.19 -3.34 3.16
C PHE A 72 -16.67 -3.27 3.54
N GLY A 73 -17.03 -3.79 4.71
CA GLY A 73 -18.37 -3.69 5.28
C GLY A 73 -18.63 -2.45 6.15
N TRP A 74 -17.67 -1.55 6.35
CA TRP A 74 -17.81 -0.37 7.21
C TRP A 74 -18.58 0.76 6.49
N VAL A 75 -19.85 0.54 6.28
CA VAL A 75 -20.76 1.40 5.50
C VAL A 75 -21.00 2.80 6.08
N GLU A 76 -20.50 3.08 7.29
CA GLU A 76 -20.48 4.42 7.89
C GLU A 76 -19.45 5.36 7.24
N TYR A 77 -18.53 4.81 6.44
CA TYR A 77 -17.59 5.57 5.63
C TYR A 77 -18.07 5.70 4.18
N ASP A 78 -17.96 6.88 3.63
CA ASP A 78 -18.22 7.11 2.20
C ASP A 78 -17.13 6.53 1.31
N ARG A 79 -15.89 6.53 1.80
CA ARG A 79 -14.71 5.93 1.15
C ARG A 79 -13.70 5.44 2.18
N ILE A 80 -13.13 4.28 1.89
CA ILE A 80 -11.97 3.75 2.59
C ILE A 80 -10.79 3.72 1.61
N ILE A 81 -9.63 4.15 2.09
CA ILE A 81 -8.35 4.08 1.37
C ILE A 81 -7.53 3.04 2.09
N VAL A 82 -7.40 1.86 1.48
CA VAL A 82 -6.55 0.78 2.00
C VAL A 82 -5.12 1.02 1.56
N ILE A 83 -4.18 0.96 2.50
CA ILE A 83 -2.73 1.02 2.25
C ILE A 83 -2.01 0.02 3.15
N GLN A 84 -0.89 -0.53 2.67
CA GLN A 84 -0.13 -1.53 3.42
C GLN A 84 0.87 -0.88 4.38
N PRO A 85 1.26 -1.56 5.48
CA PRO A 85 2.13 -0.99 6.51
C PRO A 85 3.59 -0.79 6.05
N ASP A 86 3.99 -1.38 4.92
CA ASP A 86 5.30 -1.21 4.29
C ASP A 86 5.34 -0.08 3.25
N MET A 87 4.48 0.90 3.44
CA MET A 87 4.43 2.11 2.62
C MET A 87 4.82 3.35 3.42
N ILE A 88 5.25 4.40 2.71
CA ILE A 88 5.40 5.74 3.27
C ILE A 88 4.78 6.78 2.35
N VAL A 89 4.17 7.80 2.93
CA VAL A 89 3.62 8.95 2.20
C VAL A 89 4.73 9.99 2.02
N VAL A 90 5.24 10.11 0.80
CA VAL A 90 6.36 10.98 0.45
C VAL A 90 5.92 12.28 -0.25
N GLY A 91 4.69 12.32 -0.76
CA GLY A 91 4.09 13.48 -1.44
C GLY A 91 2.80 13.92 -0.79
N ASP A 92 2.18 14.96 -1.33
CA ASP A 92 0.95 15.55 -0.78
C ASP A 92 -0.23 14.57 -0.83
N LEU A 93 -0.51 13.93 0.31
CA LEU A 93 -1.62 13.00 0.48
C LEU A 93 -2.99 13.64 0.19
N ASN A 94 -3.13 14.95 0.40
CA ASN A 94 -4.40 15.63 0.15
C ASN A 94 -4.79 15.60 -1.34
N ARG A 95 -3.84 15.38 -2.25
CA ARG A 95 -4.15 15.14 -3.67
C ARG A 95 -4.98 13.86 -3.86
N ILE A 96 -4.75 12.82 -3.06
CA ILE A 96 -5.58 11.61 -3.04
C ILE A 96 -6.89 11.88 -2.31
N LEU A 97 -6.82 12.45 -1.11
CA LEU A 97 -7.99 12.67 -0.25
C LEU A 97 -9.04 13.60 -0.90
N ASN A 98 -8.59 14.57 -1.71
CA ASN A 98 -9.47 15.54 -2.37
C ASN A 98 -9.84 15.18 -3.82
N ALA A 99 -9.31 14.09 -4.35
CA ALA A 99 -9.68 13.61 -5.67
C ALA A 99 -11.15 13.15 -5.71
N ALA A 100 -11.72 13.13 -6.93
CA ALA A 100 -12.98 12.46 -7.19
C ALA A 100 -12.76 10.95 -7.14
N LEU A 101 -12.91 10.37 -5.94
CA LEU A 101 -12.61 8.97 -5.70
C LEU A 101 -13.67 8.05 -6.32
N PRO A 102 -13.26 6.98 -7.01
CA PRO A 102 -14.19 5.99 -7.56
C PRO A 102 -14.88 5.19 -6.45
N GLU A 103 -15.87 4.40 -6.80
CA GLU A 103 -16.47 3.43 -5.86
C GLU A 103 -15.51 2.29 -5.56
N PHE A 104 -14.78 1.83 -6.59
CA PHE A 104 -13.65 0.94 -6.45
C PHE A 104 -12.51 1.40 -7.37
N GLY A 105 -11.30 1.44 -6.85
CA GLY A 105 -10.10 1.73 -7.61
C GLY A 105 -8.88 1.09 -6.99
N ALA A 106 -7.94 0.67 -7.83
CA ALA A 106 -6.65 0.15 -7.38
C ALA A 106 -5.54 0.56 -8.36
N VAL A 107 -4.32 0.62 -7.86
CA VAL A 107 -3.16 0.87 -8.71
C VAL A 107 -2.83 -0.41 -9.47
N PRO A 108 -2.64 -0.36 -10.81
CA PRO A 108 -2.31 -1.54 -11.58
C PRO A 108 -1.05 -2.25 -11.06
N GLY A 109 -1.17 -3.55 -10.78
CA GLY A 109 -0.09 -4.42 -10.33
C GLY A 109 0.70 -4.97 -11.52
N TYR A 110 1.43 -4.13 -12.23
CA TYR A 110 2.35 -4.67 -13.23
C TYR A 110 3.57 -5.25 -12.52
N GLY A 111 3.54 -6.56 -12.23
CA GLY A 111 4.75 -7.28 -11.91
C GLY A 111 5.77 -7.12 -13.03
N ILE A 112 7.05 -7.03 -12.70
CA ILE A 112 8.15 -7.00 -13.67
C ILE A 112 8.14 -8.29 -14.51
N SER A 113 7.63 -9.36 -13.94
CA SER A 113 7.38 -10.64 -14.62
C SER A 113 6.15 -11.28 -13.98
N PRO A 114 4.94 -11.01 -14.47
CA PRO A 114 3.77 -11.73 -13.98
C PRO A 114 3.98 -13.23 -14.24
N PRO A 115 3.50 -14.10 -13.35
CA PRO A 115 3.49 -15.54 -13.58
C PRO A 115 2.91 -15.83 -14.97
N PRO A 116 3.37 -16.87 -15.67
CA PRO A 116 2.93 -17.18 -17.04
C PRO A 116 1.43 -17.26 -17.22
N GLN A 117 0.69 -17.70 -16.19
CA GLN A 117 -0.76 -17.81 -16.17
C GLN A 117 -1.48 -16.44 -16.16
N HIS A 118 -0.81 -15.37 -15.76
CA HIS A 118 -1.35 -14.02 -15.68
C HIS A 118 -0.85 -13.10 -16.80
N ARG A 119 -0.09 -13.64 -17.76
CA ARG A 119 0.39 -12.86 -18.91
C ARG A 119 -0.79 -12.38 -19.76
N GLY A 120 -0.93 -11.07 -19.87
CA GLY A 120 -2.02 -10.43 -20.60
C GLY A 120 -3.23 -10.04 -19.75
N MET A 121 -3.28 -10.41 -18.47
CA MET A 121 -4.26 -9.89 -17.53
C MET A 121 -3.74 -8.58 -16.91
N ARG A 122 -4.53 -7.53 -16.94
CA ARG A 122 -4.28 -6.34 -16.10
C ARG A 122 -4.64 -6.73 -14.68
N GLY A 123 -3.63 -7.06 -13.87
CA GLY A 123 -3.80 -7.25 -12.43
C GLY A 123 -3.80 -5.91 -11.71
N PHE A 124 -4.63 -5.80 -10.69
CA PHE A 124 -4.52 -4.71 -9.71
C PHE A 124 -3.59 -5.14 -8.58
N GLY A 125 -2.81 -4.19 -8.05
CA GLY A 125 -2.04 -4.41 -6.82
C GLY A 125 -2.92 -4.17 -5.60
N ASP A 126 -2.83 -5.03 -4.61
CA ASP A 126 -3.54 -4.91 -3.33
C ASP A 126 -2.91 -3.88 -2.39
N GLY A 127 -1.73 -3.38 -2.74
CA GLY A 127 -1.00 -2.45 -1.88
C GLY A 127 -1.74 -1.15 -1.60
N MET A 128 -2.52 -0.66 -2.58
CA MET A 128 -3.40 0.48 -2.39
C MET A 128 -4.70 0.29 -3.15
N MET A 129 -5.80 0.43 -2.44
CA MET A 129 -7.15 0.39 -2.99
C MET A 129 -7.99 1.54 -2.43
N ILE A 130 -8.94 2.01 -3.24
CA ILE A 130 -10.00 2.91 -2.81
C ILE A 130 -11.32 2.18 -2.96
N ILE A 131 -12.13 2.18 -1.92
CA ILE A 131 -13.33 1.38 -1.83
C ILE A 131 -14.47 2.25 -1.28
N LYS A 132 -15.63 2.15 -1.91
CA LYS A 132 -16.89 2.51 -1.27
C LYS A 132 -17.38 1.28 -0.52
N PRO A 133 -17.40 1.30 0.82
CA PRO A 133 -17.80 0.13 1.59
C PRO A 133 -19.20 -0.35 1.24
N SER A 134 -19.36 -1.67 1.20
CA SER A 134 -20.61 -2.36 0.92
C SER A 134 -20.61 -3.72 1.64
N ILE A 135 -21.68 -4.01 2.36
CA ILE A 135 -21.86 -5.30 3.01
C ILE A 135 -21.90 -6.43 1.97
N GLU A 136 -22.56 -6.19 0.84
CA GLU A 136 -22.61 -7.15 -0.27
C GLU A 136 -21.22 -7.49 -0.82
N MET A 137 -20.38 -6.47 -1.05
CA MET A 137 -19.00 -6.66 -1.49
C MET A 137 -18.18 -7.46 -0.48
N ARG A 138 -18.27 -7.11 0.80
CA ARG A 138 -17.58 -7.83 1.88
C ARG A 138 -17.98 -9.31 1.89
N ASP A 139 -19.28 -9.57 1.92
CA ASP A 139 -19.82 -10.94 2.06
C ASP A 139 -19.45 -11.78 0.83
N TRP A 140 -19.54 -11.21 -0.37
CA TRP A 140 -19.13 -11.89 -1.60
C TRP A 140 -17.64 -12.27 -1.57
N ILE A 141 -16.75 -11.36 -1.11
CA ILE A 141 -15.31 -11.62 -1.02
C ILE A 141 -15.00 -12.70 0.02
N LEU A 142 -15.69 -12.67 1.17
CA LEU A 142 -15.52 -13.68 2.22
C LEU A 142 -15.99 -15.07 1.79
N ASP A 143 -17.06 -15.14 0.99
CA ASP A 143 -17.59 -16.40 0.47
C ASP A 143 -16.80 -16.93 -0.73
N TYR A 144 -15.93 -16.11 -1.34
CA TYR A 144 -15.13 -16.49 -2.48
C TYR A 144 -14.09 -17.54 -2.09
N ASN A 145 -14.24 -18.77 -2.63
CA ASN A 145 -13.35 -19.90 -2.34
C ASN A 145 -11.99 -19.84 -3.07
N GLY A 146 -11.57 -18.68 -3.51
CA GLY A 146 -10.27 -18.43 -4.14
C GLY A 146 -9.13 -18.34 -3.10
N VAL A 147 -7.94 -18.18 -3.60
CA VAL A 147 -6.73 -18.09 -2.78
C VAL A 147 -6.48 -16.61 -2.43
N GLY A 148 -7.05 -16.15 -1.33
CA GLY A 148 -6.74 -14.86 -0.73
C GLY A 148 -7.63 -13.69 -1.14
N GLY A 149 -7.70 -12.70 -0.28
CA GLY A 149 -8.55 -11.51 -0.41
C GLY A 149 -8.25 -10.63 -1.63
N GLN A 150 -7.00 -10.60 -2.11
CA GLN A 150 -6.62 -9.86 -3.29
C GLN A 150 -7.30 -10.40 -4.55
N GLU A 151 -7.23 -11.70 -4.79
CA GLU A 151 -7.86 -12.33 -5.98
C GLU A 151 -9.37 -12.17 -5.95
N ALA A 152 -9.98 -12.40 -4.79
CA ALA A 152 -11.43 -12.21 -4.61
C ALA A 152 -11.85 -10.76 -4.86
N THR A 153 -11.10 -9.79 -4.33
CA THR A 153 -11.38 -8.35 -4.52
C THR A 153 -11.26 -7.94 -5.98
N ILE A 154 -10.22 -8.42 -6.67
CA ILE A 154 -10.03 -8.17 -8.10
C ILE A 154 -11.15 -8.80 -8.91
N GLN A 155 -11.51 -10.05 -8.61
CA GLN A 155 -12.56 -10.76 -9.32
C GLN A 155 -13.91 -10.06 -9.13
N TYR A 156 -14.25 -9.65 -7.90
CA TYR A 156 -15.46 -8.89 -7.62
C TYR A 156 -15.52 -7.60 -8.45
N ALA A 157 -14.41 -6.84 -8.46
CA ALA A 157 -14.36 -5.59 -9.21
C ALA A 157 -14.49 -5.79 -10.72
N LEU A 158 -13.91 -6.86 -11.28
CA LEU A 158 -14.01 -7.19 -12.69
C LEU A 158 -15.42 -7.63 -13.10
N GLU A 159 -16.07 -8.47 -12.30
CA GLU A 159 -17.44 -8.95 -12.55
C GLU A 159 -18.47 -7.82 -12.50
N ASN A 160 -18.27 -6.84 -11.62
CA ASN A 160 -19.17 -5.71 -11.47
C ASN A 160 -18.78 -4.49 -12.30
N GLN A 161 -17.71 -4.55 -13.09
CA GLN A 161 -17.22 -3.47 -13.97
C GLN A 161 -16.96 -2.12 -13.27
N TRP A 162 -16.60 -2.13 -11.98
CA TRP A 162 -16.43 -0.94 -11.16
C TRP A 162 -14.96 -0.53 -10.97
N ALA A 163 -14.04 -1.31 -11.52
CA ALA A 163 -12.62 -1.07 -11.30
C ALA A 163 -12.14 0.16 -12.07
N CYS A 164 -11.60 1.12 -11.34
CA CYS A 164 -10.89 2.28 -11.87
C CYS A 164 -9.39 2.11 -11.66
N GLU A 165 -8.59 2.30 -12.71
CA GLU A 165 -7.14 2.35 -12.57
C GLU A 165 -6.72 3.65 -11.88
N LEU A 166 -6.05 3.54 -10.73
CA LEU A 166 -5.47 4.67 -10.02
C LEU A 166 -4.07 5.00 -10.56
N PRO A 167 -3.62 6.26 -10.44
CA PRO A 167 -2.29 6.65 -10.88
C PRO A 167 -1.17 5.85 -10.19
N TYR A 168 -0.16 5.44 -10.94
CA TYR A 168 1.02 4.75 -10.41
C TYR A 168 1.72 5.47 -9.27
N THR A 169 1.73 6.79 -9.33
CA THR A 169 2.36 7.64 -8.33
C THR A 169 1.68 7.58 -6.96
N TRP A 170 0.48 6.97 -6.89
CA TRP A 170 -0.25 6.76 -5.65
C TRP A 170 0.16 5.47 -4.91
N ASN A 171 0.83 4.54 -5.61
CA ASN A 171 1.42 3.33 -5.02
C ASN A 171 2.66 2.92 -5.82
N MET A 172 3.75 3.68 -5.67
CA MET A 172 4.99 3.44 -6.41
C MET A 172 5.82 2.34 -5.77
N SER A 173 5.91 1.20 -6.42
CA SER A 173 6.78 0.11 -5.98
C SER A 173 8.26 0.50 -6.04
N LYS A 174 9.04 0.19 -4.98
CA LYS A 174 10.51 0.36 -4.94
C LYS A 174 11.23 -0.32 -6.11
N ARG A 175 10.62 -1.39 -6.67
CA ARG A 175 11.19 -2.11 -7.82
C ARG A 175 11.35 -1.22 -9.06
N ARG A 176 10.50 -0.17 -9.21
CA ARG A 176 10.64 0.79 -10.31
C ARG A 176 11.96 1.56 -10.25
N TYR A 177 12.41 1.89 -9.06
CA TYR A 177 13.71 2.54 -8.85
C TYR A 177 14.87 1.72 -9.44
N ARG A 178 14.82 0.40 -9.28
CA ARG A 178 15.87 -0.51 -9.75
C ARG A 178 15.77 -0.82 -11.23
N HIS A 179 14.56 -1.15 -11.72
CA HIS A 179 14.39 -1.75 -13.04
C HIS A 179 13.96 -0.77 -14.13
N PHE A 180 13.52 0.42 -13.75
CA PHE A 180 13.01 1.45 -14.67
C PHE A 180 13.50 2.84 -14.27
N GLY A 181 14.81 2.99 -14.15
CA GLY A 181 15.45 4.19 -13.61
C GLY A 181 15.08 5.48 -14.33
N GLU A 182 15.03 5.48 -15.68
CA GLU A 182 14.62 6.64 -16.45
C GLU A 182 13.18 7.06 -16.14
N SER A 183 12.23 6.10 -16.19
CA SER A 183 10.84 6.37 -15.83
C SER A 183 10.69 6.83 -14.39
N TRP A 184 11.45 6.25 -13.46
CA TRP A 184 11.50 6.70 -12.08
C TRP A 184 11.93 8.17 -11.99
N ASN A 185 13.03 8.53 -12.63
CA ASN A 185 13.57 9.87 -12.55
C ASN A 185 12.65 10.94 -13.15
N MET A 186 11.84 10.56 -14.15
CA MET A 186 10.84 11.46 -14.74
C MET A 186 9.66 11.74 -13.79
N ILE A 187 9.27 10.79 -12.95
CA ILE A 187 8.01 10.88 -12.17
C ILE A 187 8.22 10.90 -10.65
N LYS A 188 9.46 10.76 -10.16
CA LYS A 188 9.75 10.64 -8.71
C LYS A 188 9.19 11.79 -7.87
N ASP A 189 9.13 13.00 -8.41
CA ASP A 189 8.65 14.19 -7.72
C ASP A 189 7.10 14.27 -7.69
N GLU A 190 6.42 13.39 -8.43
CA GLU A 190 4.97 13.22 -8.41
C GLU A 190 4.51 12.05 -7.54
N ILE A 191 5.44 11.24 -7.03
CA ILE A 191 5.11 10.10 -6.18
C ILE A 191 4.48 10.60 -4.88
N ILE A 192 3.32 10.06 -4.53
CA ILE A 192 2.63 10.36 -3.28
C ILE A 192 2.93 9.27 -2.25
N ILE A 193 2.86 8.00 -2.66
CA ILE A 193 3.12 6.87 -1.77
C ILE A 193 4.22 5.99 -2.38
N LEU A 194 5.26 5.72 -1.61
CA LEU A 194 6.31 4.76 -1.93
C LEU A 194 6.08 3.46 -1.19
N HIS A 195 6.11 2.34 -1.90
CA HIS A 195 5.82 1.01 -1.40
C HIS A 195 7.08 0.12 -1.40
N TYR A 196 7.48 -0.34 -0.24
CA TYR A 196 8.63 -1.23 -0.04
C TYR A 196 8.24 -2.71 -0.22
N VAL A 197 7.74 -3.05 -1.41
CA VAL A 197 7.31 -4.41 -1.77
C VAL A 197 8.44 -5.44 -1.61
N GLY A 198 8.07 -6.69 -1.31
CA GLY A 198 9.01 -7.80 -1.21
C GLY A 198 9.47 -8.06 0.22
N GLU A 199 10.39 -9.01 0.39
CA GLU A 199 10.80 -9.51 1.71
C GLU A 199 11.82 -8.58 2.40
N ASP A 200 12.65 -7.91 1.63
CA ASP A 200 13.67 -6.97 2.13
C ASP A 200 13.04 -5.63 2.52
N LYS A 201 12.83 -5.42 3.79
CA LYS A 201 12.25 -4.19 4.35
C LYS A 201 13.34 -3.29 4.94
N PRO A 202 13.13 -1.95 4.96
CA PRO A 202 14.12 -1.00 5.52
C PRO A 202 14.48 -1.20 6.99
N TRP A 203 13.62 -1.90 7.74
CA TRP A 203 13.81 -2.22 9.16
C TRP A 203 14.35 -3.63 9.43
N MET A 204 14.59 -4.43 8.38
CA MET A 204 15.16 -5.77 8.49
C MET A 204 16.69 -5.74 8.36
N GLU A 205 17.37 -6.73 8.94
CA GLU A 205 18.83 -6.83 8.91
C GLU A 205 19.40 -7.11 7.51
N ASN A 206 18.66 -7.87 6.69
CA ASN A 206 19.08 -8.28 5.35
C ASN A 206 18.63 -7.26 4.30
N GLU A 207 19.30 -6.11 4.26
CA GLU A 207 19.02 -5.05 3.32
C GLU A 207 19.60 -5.35 1.93
N ASP A 208 18.77 -5.33 0.87
CA ASP A 208 19.27 -5.34 -0.50
C ASP A 208 19.98 -4.01 -0.80
N TYR A 209 21.28 -4.10 -1.08
CA TYR A 209 22.14 -2.95 -1.39
C TYR A 209 21.58 -2.06 -2.52
N GLU A 210 20.88 -2.65 -3.49
CA GLU A 210 20.28 -1.94 -4.61
C GLU A 210 19.22 -0.91 -4.16
N TYR A 211 18.57 -1.12 -3.01
CA TYR A 211 17.56 -0.23 -2.46
C TYR A 211 18.06 0.65 -1.33
N ARG A 212 19.36 0.60 -0.98
CA ARG A 212 19.93 1.33 0.15
C ARG A 212 19.51 2.80 0.18
N ARG A 213 19.58 3.50 -0.95
CA ARG A 213 19.21 4.94 -1.02
C ARG A 213 17.72 5.19 -0.78
N LEU A 214 16.84 4.24 -1.18
CA LEU A 214 15.42 4.31 -0.84
C LEU A 214 15.19 3.98 0.65
N ASN A 215 15.94 3.02 1.18
CA ASN A 215 15.86 2.67 2.60
C ASN A 215 16.36 3.83 3.48
N ASP A 216 17.33 4.63 3.02
CA ASP A 216 17.73 5.87 3.69
C ASP A 216 16.60 6.90 3.71
N VAL A 217 15.75 6.96 2.69
CA VAL A 217 14.52 7.78 2.72
C VAL A 217 13.60 7.29 3.84
N TRP A 218 13.32 6.00 3.92
CA TRP A 218 12.49 5.43 4.99
C TRP A 218 13.05 5.76 6.38
N ARG A 219 14.36 5.54 6.60
CA ARG A 219 15.04 5.86 7.86
C ARG A 219 14.95 7.34 8.22
N SER A 220 14.98 8.22 7.22
CA SER A 220 14.82 9.66 7.43
C SER A 220 13.43 10.03 7.93
N TYR A 221 12.39 9.33 7.45
CA TYR A 221 11.03 9.48 7.98
C TYR A 221 10.93 8.93 9.41
N ALA A 222 11.52 7.77 9.68
CA ALA A 222 11.58 7.20 11.03
C ALA A 222 12.29 8.14 12.02
N ALA A 223 13.32 8.87 11.58
CA ALA A 223 14.03 9.86 12.37
C ALA A 223 13.33 11.24 12.46
N GLY A 224 12.19 11.43 11.82
CA GLY A 224 11.45 12.70 11.78
C GLY A 224 12.07 13.78 10.86
N ASN A 225 13.10 13.44 10.07
CA ASN A 225 13.85 14.36 9.21
C ASN A 225 13.83 13.89 7.74
N PRO A 226 12.66 13.88 7.08
CA PRO A 226 12.51 13.30 5.75
C PRO A 226 13.39 13.95 4.69
N ILE A 227 14.04 13.12 3.89
CA ILE A 227 14.82 13.52 2.72
C ILE A 227 14.04 13.23 1.42
N PRO A 228 14.33 13.95 0.31
CA PRO A 228 13.66 13.72 -0.97
C PRO A 228 14.02 12.35 -1.57
N LEU A 229 13.17 11.87 -2.47
CA LEU A 229 13.43 10.65 -3.23
C LEU A 229 14.69 10.79 -4.09
N PRO A 230 15.58 9.81 -4.06
CA PRO A 230 16.82 9.83 -4.82
C PRO A 230 16.57 9.61 -6.32
N ARG A 231 17.47 10.09 -7.15
CA ARG A 231 17.56 9.65 -8.55
C ARG A 231 18.03 8.20 -8.61
N SER A 232 17.53 7.43 -9.57
CA SER A 232 17.96 6.06 -9.81
C SER A 232 19.41 6.03 -10.31
N LYS A 233 20.13 4.96 -9.94
CA LYS A 233 21.50 4.69 -10.40
C LYS A 233 21.61 4.52 -11.92
N TYR A 234 20.54 4.15 -12.60
CA TYR A 234 20.54 3.86 -14.03
C TYR A 234 21.03 5.04 -14.88
N GLU A 235 20.70 6.30 -14.47
CA GLU A 235 21.23 7.49 -15.15
C GLU A 235 22.71 7.78 -14.85
N VAL A 236 23.18 7.41 -13.65
CA VAL A 236 24.58 7.67 -13.26
C VAL A 236 25.54 6.79 -14.05
N GLU A 237 25.13 5.59 -14.42
CA GLU A 237 25.94 4.68 -15.24
C GLU A 237 25.99 5.13 -16.72
N ASN A 238 24.92 5.75 -17.22
CA ASN A 238 24.87 6.28 -18.58
C ASN A 238 25.58 7.64 -18.75
N GLU A 239 25.67 8.45 -17.70
CA GLU A 239 26.44 9.72 -17.74
C GLU A 239 27.97 9.51 -17.75
N ILE A 240 28.43 8.30 -17.36
CA ILE A 240 29.86 7.94 -17.39
C ILE A 240 30.28 7.35 -18.74
N ILE A 241 29.32 7.01 -19.62
CA ILE A 241 29.58 6.38 -20.92
C ILE A 241 29.47 7.40 -22.07
N LEU A 242 29.10 8.64 -21.82
CA LEU A 242 29.10 9.78 -22.74
C LEU A 242 30.29 10.71 -22.45
#